data_10174c7a0917597af3a70274ee1dd1b5
#
_entry.id   10174c7a0917597af3a70274ee1dd1b5
#
_cell.length_a   1.000
_cell.length_b   1.000
_cell.length_c   1.000
_cell.angle_alpha   90.00
_cell.angle_beta   90.00
_cell.angle_gamma   90.00
#
_symmetry.space_group_name_H-M   'P 1'
#
loop_
_entity.id
_entity.type
_entity.pdbx_description
1 polymer ?
#
loop_
_entity_poly.entity_id
_entity_poly.type
_entity_poly.pdbx_seq_one_letter_code
_entity_poly.pdbx_strand_id
1 'polypeptide(L)'
;MMYWQKEIETMDRKDLVKFQLERLKQTIELAGNSPFYHKIFKEKGITPDSFQSLEDLQKLPFTTKDDLRNNYPFGLAAIPLQKCVRIHSSSGTTGNPTVVLHSAKDLDQWANQVARCMYMVGLRDTDVFQNTSGYGMFTGGLGFQYGAEKLGALTVPAAAGNTKRQIKFITDFGTTCLHIIPSYATRLAEVMYEEGIDPRKDTKLHTVCIGAEPHSEEQRKRIEQLLGVKAYNCFGMSEMNGPGVAFECTEQNGLHIWEDNVIVEIVDPVTLQPVPEGEVGELVLTTINR
;
A
#
# COMPACT_ATOMS: atom_id res chain seq x y z
N MET A 1 22.10 -2.50 2.21
CA MET A 1 20.68 -2.58 1.80
C MET A 1 20.64 -3.04 0.35
N MET A 2 19.78 -3.99 -0.01
CA MET A 2 19.61 -4.42 -1.40
C MET A 2 18.40 -3.69 -1.98
N TYR A 3 18.48 -3.23 -3.23
CA TYR A 3 17.46 -2.44 -3.91
C TYR A 3 16.77 -3.27 -4.98
N TRP A 4 15.47 -3.11 -5.13
CA TRP A 4 14.67 -3.68 -6.22
C TRP A 4 14.93 -2.91 -7.54
N GLN A 5 14.92 -1.58 -7.44
CA GLN A 5 15.17 -0.65 -8.52
C GLN A 5 16.20 0.39 -8.07
N LYS A 6 17.48 0.00 -8.04
CA LYS A 6 18.55 0.78 -7.44
C LYS A 6 18.59 2.24 -7.90
N GLU A 7 18.46 2.49 -9.19
CA GLU A 7 18.57 3.85 -9.75
C GLU A 7 17.53 4.81 -9.15
N ILE A 8 16.28 4.36 -9.02
CA ILE A 8 15.21 5.20 -8.48
C ILE A 8 15.24 5.24 -6.95
N GLU A 9 15.58 4.12 -6.31
CA GLU A 9 15.62 4.03 -4.84
C GLU A 9 16.84 4.74 -4.22
N THR A 10 17.84 5.08 -5.02
CA THR A 10 19.04 5.82 -4.59
C THR A 10 19.20 7.14 -5.32
N MET A 11 18.13 7.65 -5.92
CA MET A 11 18.11 8.96 -6.59
C MET A 11 18.45 10.06 -5.59
N ASP A 12 19.35 10.98 -5.95
CA ASP A 12 19.63 12.09 -5.06
C ASP A 12 18.44 13.05 -4.88
N ARG A 13 18.40 13.77 -3.76
CA ARG A 13 17.25 14.63 -3.40
C ARG A 13 16.93 15.68 -4.49
N LYS A 14 17.92 16.23 -5.13
CA LYS A 14 17.74 17.28 -6.15
C LYS A 14 17.06 16.73 -7.40
N ASP A 15 17.45 15.55 -7.83
CA ASP A 15 16.85 14.91 -9.01
C ASP A 15 15.48 14.33 -8.68
N LEU A 16 15.30 13.81 -7.46
CA LEU A 16 13.99 13.36 -6.98
C LEU A 16 12.97 14.50 -6.95
N VAL A 17 13.32 15.68 -6.44
CA VAL A 17 12.44 16.85 -6.42
C VAL A 17 12.03 17.28 -7.83
N LYS A 18 12.96 17.27 -8.80
CA LYS A 18 12.62 17.55 -10.20
C LYS A 18 11.67 16.49 -10.77
N PHE A 19 11.97 15.22 -10.53
CA PHE A 19 11.15 14.10 -10.95
C PHE A 19 9.73 14.23 -10.38
N GLN A 20 9.61 14.50 -9.08
CA GLN A 20 8.32 14.70 -8.41
C GLN A 20 7.53 15.87 -9.02
N LEU A 21 8.18 17.00 -9.29
CA LEU A 21 7.52 18.16 -9.90
C LEU A 21 7.00 17.88 -11.31
N GLU A 22 7.78 17.20 -12.13
CA GLU A 22 7.36 16.79 -13.48
C GLU A 22 6.16 15.83 -13.42
N ARG A 23 6.20 14.85 -12.53
CA ARG A 23 5.11 13.90 -12.31
C ARG A 23 3.87 14.56 -11.76
N LEU A 24 4.03 15.50 -10.83
CA LEU A 24 2.92 16.30 -10.29
C LEU A 24 2.19 17.05 -11.41
N LYS A 25 2.91 17.73 -12.30
CA LYS A 25 2.30 18.44 -13.44
C LYS A 25 1.48 17.49 -14.34
N GLN A 26 2.02 16.30 -14.63
CA GLN A 26 1.30 15.27 -15.39
C GLN A 26 0.04 14.78 -14.66
N THR A 27 0.14 14.61 -13.34
CA THR A 27 -1.01 14.20 -12.50
C THR A 27 -2.09 15.28 -12.48
N ILE A 28 -1.73 16.57 -12.37
CA ILE A 28 -2.67 17.68 -12.42
C ILE A 28 -3.38 17.75 -13.78
N GLU A 29 -2.64 17.59 -14.88
CA GLU A 29 -3.23 17.53 -16.22
C GLU A 29 -4.23 16.38 -16.35
N LEU A 30 -3.85 15.18 -15.92
CA LEU A 30 -4.71 14.02 -15.96
C LEU A 30 -5.93 14.17 -15.06
N ALA A 31 -5.74 14.57 -13.80
CA ALA A 31 -6.82 14.74 -12.83
C ALA A 31 -7.87 15.77 -13.28
N GLY A 32 -7.43 16.81 -13.98
CA GLY A 32 -8.31 17.82 -14.58
C GLY A 32 -9.33 17.26 -15.58
N ASN A 33 -9.18 16.03 -16.04
CA ASN A 33 -10.17 15.36 -16.90
C ASN A 33 -11.32 14.72 -16.09
N SER A 34 -11.16 14.54 -14.78
CA SER A 34 -12.25 14.00 -13.96
C SER A 34 -13.31 15.06 -13.66
N PRO A 35 -14.59 14.71 -13.60
CA PRO A 35 -15.67 15.67 -13.27
C PRO A 35 -15.40 16.46 -12.00
N PHE A 36 -14.90 15.79 -10.96
CA PHE A 36 -14.61 16.40 -9.66
C PHE A 36 -13.49 17.43 -9.72
N TYR A 37 -12.31 17.05 -10.19
CA TYR A 37 -11.17 17.97 -10.24
C TYR A 37 -11.30 19.03 -11.33
N HIS A 38 -11.97 18.70 -12.46
CA HIS A 38 -12.23 19.69 -13.51
C HIS A 38 -12.94 20.94 -12.96
N LYS A 39 -14.00 20.71 -12.17
CA LYS A 39 -14.74 21.80 -11.54
C LYS A 39 -13.85 22.63 -10.62
N ILE A 40 -13.13 21.97 -9.71
CA ILE A 40 -12.28 22.63 -8.73
C ILE A 40 -11.13 23.40 -9.38
N PHE A 41 -10.45 22.78 -10.34
CA PHE A 41 -9.32 23.39 -11.03
C PHE A 41 -9.76 24.61 -11.84
N LYS A 42 -10.91 24.53 -12.51
CA LYS A 42 -11.49 25.67 -13.22
C LYS A 42 -11.84 26.82 -12.27
N GLU A 43 -12.48 26.54 -11.16
CA GLU A 43 -12.89 27.55 -10.16
C GLU A 43 -11.68 28.23 -9.51
N LYS A 44 -10.59 27.50 -9.28
CA LYS A 44 -9.37 28.01 -8.64
C LYS A 44 -8.29 28.48 -9.62
N GLY A 45 -8.51 28.34 -10.92
CA GLY A 45 -7.50 28.68 -11.94
C GLY A 45 -6.25 27.79 -11.89
N ILE A 46 -6.39 26.54 -11.43
CA ILE A 46 -5.28 25.59 -11.29
C ILE A 46 -4.99 24.94 -12.65
N THR A 47 -3.73 25.02 -13.07
CA THR A 47 -3.18 24.37 -14.27
C THR A 47 -1.84 23.72 -13.94
N PRO A 48 -1.28 22.84 -14.77
CA PRO A 48 0.07 22.31 -14.58
C PRO A 48 1.14 23.41 -14.41
N ASP A 49 0.98 24.54 -15.11
CA ASP A 49 1.91 25.68 -15.03
C ASP A 49 1.82 26.47 -13.71
N SER A 50 0.78 26.22 -12.90
CA SER A 50 0.65 26.80 -11.55
C SER A 50 1.71 26.25 -10.58
N PHE A 51 2.41 25.17 -10.93
CA PHE A 51 3.39 24.48 -10.08
C PHE A 51 4.81 24.69 -10.62
N GLN A 52 5.58 25.53 -9.93
CA GLN A 52 6.99 25.79 -10.25
C GLN A 52 7.93 25.09 -9.26
N SER A 53 7.41 24.70 -8.09
CA SER A 53 8.10 23.96 -7.05
C SER A 53 7.11 23.06 -6.28
N LEU A 54 7.60 22.21 -5.37
CA LEU A 54 6.74 21.35 -4.55
C LEU A 54 5.97 22.14 -3.48
N GLU A 55 6.45 23.29 -3.06
CA GLU A 55 5.75 24.19 -2.13
C GLU A 55 4.41 24.68 -2.71
N ASP A 56 4.29 24.68 -4.03
CA ASP A 56 3.04 25.06 -4.72
C ASP A 56 1.91 24.02 -4.49
N LEU A 57 2.18 22.86 -3.90
CA LEU A 57 1.16 21.88 -3.49
C LEU A 57 0.09 22.51 -2.59
N GLN A 58 0.46 23.49 -1.77
CA GLN A 58 -0.47 24.25 -0.93
C GLN A 58 -1.59 24.96 -1.72
N LYS A 59 -1.46 25.12 -3.04
CA LYS A 59 -2.52 25.65 -3.92
C LYS A 59 -3.63 24.62 -4.19
N LEU A 60 -3.32 23.31 -4.02
CA LEU A 60 -4.30 22.26 -4.21
C LEU A 60 -5.24 22.17 -3.00
N PRO A 61 -6.54 22.01 -3.24
CA PRO A 61 -7.45 21.63 -2.16
C PRO A 61 -7.20 20.19 -1.74
N PHE A 62 -7.33 19.91 -0.46
CA PHE A 62 -7.35 18.54 0.02
C PHE A 62 -8.56 17.79 -0.53
N THR A 63 -8.38 16.50 -0.78
CA THR A 63 -9.45 15.57 -1.13
C THR A 63 -9.70 14.67 0.07
N THR A 64 -10.92 14.66 0.53
CA THR A 64 -11.34 13.91 1.70
C THR A 64 -12.09 12.64 1.32
N LYS A 65 -12.30 11.75 2.28
CA LYS A 65 -13.13 10.57 2.09
C LYS A 65 -14.57 10.89 1.71
N ASP A 66 -15.09 12.02 2.19
CA ASP A 66 -16.44 12.46 1.85
C ASP A 66 -16.53 12.95 0.40
N ASP A 67 -15.46 13.56 -0.14
CA ASP A 67 -15.40 13.91 -1.56
C ASP A 67 -15.49 12.66 -2.44
N LEU A 68 -14.76 11.59 -2.08
CA LEU A 68 -14.85 10.33 -2.82
C LEU A 68 -16.25 9.71 -2.75
N ARG A 69 -16.87 9.73 -1.57
CA ARG A 69 -18.22 9.19 -1.35
C ARG A 69 -19.30 9.97 -2.11
N ASN A 70 -19.20 11.31 -2.08
CA ASN A 70 -20.15 12.20 -2.72
C ASN A 70 -20.08 12.15 -4.25
N ASN A 71 -18.95 11.71 -4.78
CA ASN A 71 -18.69 11.55 -6.21
C ASN A 71 -18.75 10.07 -6.67
N TYR A 72 -19.34 9.19 -5.84
CA TYR A 72 -19.60 7.80 -6.20
C TYR A 72 -20.52 7.68 -7.42
N PRO A 73 -20.31 6.74 -8.36
CA PRO A 73 -19.15 5.84 -8.37
C PRO A 73 -17.96 6.35 -9.20
N PHE A 74 -18.12 7.25 -10.16
CA PHE A 74 -17.13 7.57 -11.18
C PHE A 74 -16.77 9.06 -11.31
N GLY A 75 -17.18 9.89 -10.35
CA GLY A 75 -16.93 11.33 -10.39
C GLY A 75 -15.42 11.71 -10.34
N LEU A 76 -14.57 10.79 -9.85
CA LEU A 76 -13.12 10.97 -9.86
C LEU A 76 -12.40 10.24 -11.02
N ALA A 77 -13.15 9.64 -11.96
CA ALA A 77 -12.53 8.99 -13.11
C ALA A 77 -11.90 10.03 -14.06
N ALA A 78 -10.59 9.99 -14.20
CA ALA A 78 -9.83 10.90 -15.05
C ALA A 78 -9.57 10.32 -16.46
N ILE A 79 -9.89 9.04 -16.68
CA ILE A 79 -9.79 8.36 -17.96
C ILE A 79 -11.13 7.68 -18.31
N PRO A 80 -11.42 7.43 -19.60
CA PRO A 80 -12.61 6.69 -19.99
C PRO A 80 -12.68 5.30 -19.34
N LEU A 81 -13.87 4.90 -18.86
CA LEU A 81 -14.07 3.62 -18.17
C LEU A 81 -13.61 2.42 -19.00
N GLN A 82 -13.67 2.51 -20.34
CA GLN A 82 -13.21 1.46 -21.27
C GLN A 82 -11.68 1.25 -21.22
N LYS A 83 -10.93 2.19 -20.66
CA LYS A 83 -9.49 2.08 -20.41
C LYS A 83 -9.17 1.57 -19.01
N CYS A 84 -10.18 1.46 -18.14
CA CYS A 84 -10.04 0.85 -16.83
C CYS A 84 -10.22 -0.66 -16.94
N VAL A 85 -9.31 -1.42 -16.32
CA VAL A 85 -9.33 -2.88 -16.35
C VAL A 85 -9.72 -3.49 -15.01
N ARG A 86 -9.79 -2.67 -13.95
CA ARG A 86 -10.18 -3.12 -12.61
C ARG A 86 -10.84 -2.01 -11.81
N ILE A 87 -11.73 -2.42 -10.92
CA ILE A 87 -12.36 -1.59 -9.91
C ILE A 87 -12.13 -2.21 -8.53
N HIS A 88 -11.78 -1.39 -7.56
CA HIS A 88 -11.77 -1.72 -6.15
C HIS A 88 -12.64 -0.75 -5.38
N SER A 89 -13.04 -1.14 -4.18
CA SER A 89 -13.76 -0.25 -3.28
C SER A 89 -13.48 -0.56 -1.82
N SER A 90 -13.68 0.44 -0.96
CA SER A 90 -13.78 0.22 0.48
C SER A 90 -15.06 -0.56 0.82
N SER A 91 -15.16 -1.06 2.06
CA SER A 91 -16.32 -1.85 2.52
C SER A 91 -17.66 -1.08 2.53
N GLY A 92 -17.62 0.25 2.55
CA GLY A 92 -18.85 1.07 2.56
C GLY A 92 -19.67 1.00 3.83
N THR A 93 -19.14 0.50 4.94
CA THR A 93 -19.89 0.32 6.22
C THR A 93 -20.49 1.59 6.79
N THR A 94 -19.97 2.75 6.40
CA THR A 94 -20.39 4.07 6.91
C THR A 94 -21.02 4.97 5.82
N GLY A 95 -21.51 4.39 4.72
CA GLY A 95 -22.10 5.13 3.60
C GLY A 95 -21.67 4.56 2.25
N ASN A 96 -21.74 5.37 1.17
CA ASN A 96 -21.21 4.95 -0.11
C ASN A 96 -19.76 4.52 0.00
N PRO A 97 -19.35 3.40 -0.63
CA PRO A 97 -17.95 3.00 -0.64
C PRO A 97 -17.10 4.02 -1.43
N THR A 98 -15.84 4.14 -1.08
CA THR A 98 -14.87 4.81 -1.96
C THR A 98 -14.53 3.88 -3.11
N VAL A 99 -14.60 4.35 -4.34
CA VAL A 99 -14.31 3.57 -5.55
C VAL A 99 -12.97 4.00 -6.12
N VAL A 100 -12.16 3.01 -6.48
CA VAL A 100 -10.86 3.21 -7.11
C VAL A 100 -10.81 2.43 -8.41
N LEU A 101 -10.52 3.13 -9.50
CA LEU A 101 -10.39 2.57 -10.84
C LEU A 101 -8.90 2.42 -11.18
N HIS A 102 -8.56 1.36 -11.87
CA HIS A 102 -7.19 1.10 -12.30
C HIS A 102 -7.14 0.82 -13.81
N SER A 103 -6.22 1.49 -14.50
CA SER A 103 -5.76 1.07 -15.82
C SER A 103 -4.79 -0.13 -15.70
N ALA A 104 -4.44 -0.74 -16.82
CA ALA A 104 -3.41 -1.79 -16.85
C ALA A 104 -2.04 -1.26 -16.36
N LYS A 105 -1.72 0.00 -16.68
CA LYS A 105 -0.50 0.67 -16.23
C LYS A 105 -0.50 0.83 -14.71
N ASP A 106 -1.61 1.27 -14.09
CA ASP A 106 -1.71 1.43 -12.64
C ASP A 106 -1.50 0.09 -11.92
N LEU A 107 -2.03 -1.00 -12.47
CA LEU A 107 -1.85 -2.34 -11.89
C LEU A 107 -0.40 -2.82 -11.97
N ASP A 108 0.30 -2.58 -13.07
CA ASP A 108 1.71 -2.96 -13.20
C ASP A 108 2.60 -2.13 -12.26
N GLN A 109 2.34 -0.83 -12.14
CA GLN A 109 3.04 0.05 -11.19
C GLN A 109 2.80 -0.36 -9.75
N TRP A 110 1.56 -0.66 -9.40
CA TRP A 110 1.21 -1.13 -8.05
C TRP A 110 1.87 -2.46 -7.72
N ALA A 111 1.84 -3.44 -8.64
CA ALA A 111 2.55 -4.70 -8.49
C ALA A 111 4.06 -4.48 -8.25
N ASN A 112 4.67 -3.57 -9.02
CA ASN A 112 6.08 -3.22 -8.88
C ASN A 112 6.37 -2.56 -7.51
N GLN A 113 5.51 -1.69 -7.04
CA GLN A 113 5.65 -1.04 -5.73
C GLN A 113 5.58 -2.04 -4.58
N VAL A 114 4.62 -2.98 -4.62
CA VAL A 114 4.51 -4.03 -3.60
C VAL A 114 5.68 -5.01 -3.69
N ALA A 115 6.15 -5.37 -4.89
CA ALA A 115 7.36 -6.18 -5.07
C ALA A 115 8.59 -5.51 -4.43
N ARG A 116 8.75 -4.19 -4.59
CA ARG A 116 9.80 -3.40 -3.93
C ARG A 116 9.72 -3.50 -2.41
N CYS A 117 8.51 -3.38 -1.84
CA CYS A 117 8.27 -3.55 -0.40
C CYS A 117 8.72 -4.94 0.08
N MET A 118 8.30 -5.99 -0.62
CA MET A 118 8.63 -7.38 -0.28
C MET A 118 10.13 -7.64 -0.42
N TYR A 119 10.76 -7.12 -1.47
CA TYR A 119 12.21 -7.23 -1.68
C TYR A 119 13.02 -6.55 -0.56
N MET A 120 12.56 -5.39 -0.08
CA MET A 120 13.18 -4.62 1.00
C MET A 120 13.25 -5.40 2.31
N VAL A 121 12.23 -6.19 2.63
CA VAL A 121 12.20 -7.05 3.83
C VAL A 121 12.83 -8.43 3.63
N GLY A 122 13.48 -8.64 2.51
CA GLY A 122 14.30 -9.82 2.26
C GLY A 122 13.66 -10.92 1.42
N LEU A 123 12.43 -10.78 0.95
CA LEU A 123 11.82 -11.77 0.06
C LEU A 123 12.52 -11.81 -1.30
N ARG A 124 12.52 -13.00 -1.90
CA ARG A 124 13.15 -13.29 -3.19
C ARG A 124 12.25 -14.19 -4.04
N ASP A 125 12.64 -14.41 -5.27
CA ASP A 125 12.01 -15.35 -6.23
C ASP A 125 12.06 -16.82 -5.77
N THR A 126 12.92 -17.14 -4.81
CA THR A 126 13.02 -18.47 -4.20
C THR A 126 12.01 -18.70 -3.07
N ASP A 127 11.27 -17.67 -2.67
CA ASP A 127 10.31 -17.75 -1.57
C ASP A 127 8.97 -18.35 -2.02
N VAL A 128 8.25 -18.93 -1.05
CA VAL A 128 6.85 -19.33 -1.19
C VAL A 128 6.00 -18.38 -0.37
N PHE A 129 5.29 -17.51 -1.06
CA PHE A 129 4.43 -16.50 -0.46
C PHE A 129 2.98 -16.96 -0.37
N GLN A 130 2.40 -16.98 0.82
CA GLN A 130 0.99 -17.31 1.00
C GLN A 130 0.19 -16.07 1.43
N ASN A 131 -0.87 -15.78 0.68
CA ASN A 131 -1.75 -14.66 0.95
C ASN A 131 -3.01 -15.14 1.68
N THR A 132 -3.17 -14.71 2.94
CA THR A 132 -4.33 -15.07 3.77
C THR A 132 -5.44 -14.02 3.77
N SER A 133 -5.30 -12.95 2.97
CA SER A 133 -6.32 -11.92 2.82
C SER A 133 -7.40 -12.27 1.81
N GLY A 134 -8.59 -11.74 2.00
CA GLY A 134 -9.70 -11.92 1.06
C GLY A 134 -9.42 -11.28 -0.30
N TYR A 135 -9.84 -11.96 -1.36
CA TYR A 135 -9.90 -11.43 -2.72
C TYR A 135 -11.29 -10.88 -2.99
N GLY A 136 -11.39 -9.77 -3.66
CA GLY A 136 -12.66 -9.11 -3.97
C GLY A 136 -12.47 -7.62 -4.17
N MET A 137 -13.41 -6.81 -3.69
CA MET A 137 -13.32 -5.36 -3.86
C MET A 137 -12.21 -4.72 -3.00
N PHE A 138 -11.78 -5.39 -1.93
CA PHE A 138 -10.68 -4.95 -1.08
C PHE A 138 -9.32 -5.06 -1.80
N THR A 139 -8.48 -4.04 -1.65
CA THR A 139 -7.21 -3.95 -2.38
C THR A 139 -6.12 -4.86 -1.83
N GLY A 140 -6.13 -5.18 -0.52
CA GLY A 140 -5.05 -5.87 0.19
C GLY A 140 -4.69 -7.22 -0.42
N GLY A 141 -5.69 -8.08 -0.70
CA GLY A 141 -5.46 -9.41 -1.25
C GLY A 141 -4.74 -9.38 -2.59
N LEU A 142 -5.30 -8.63 -3.56
CA LEU A 142 -4.74 -8.57 -4.90
C LEU A 142 -3.42 -7.81 -4.97
N GLY A 143 -3.24 -6.75 -4.17
CA GLY A 143 -2.00 -6.00 -4.15
C GLY A 143 -0.79 -6.86 -3.77
N PHE A 144 -0.89 -7.62 -2.68
CA PHE A 144 0.17 -8.54 -2.27
C PHE A 144 0.35 -9.71 -3.23
N GLN A 145 -0.75 -10.24 -3.80
CA GLN A 145 -0.69 -11.28 -4.82
C GLN A 145 0.19 -10.84 -6.00
N TYR A 146 -0.15 -9.72 -6.62
CA TYR A 146 0.59 -9.24 -7.80
C TYR A 146 2.00 -8.80 -7.48
N GLY A 147 2.23 -8.26 -6.27
CA GLY A 147 3.58 -7.93 -5.81
C GLY A 147 4.47 -9.16 -5.71
N ALA A 148 3.96 -10.25 -5.11
CA ALA A 148 4.68 -11.51 -4.99
C ALA A 148 4.95 -12.16 -6.36
N GLU A 149 3.95 -12.17 -7.25
CA GLU A 149 4.11 -12.67 -8.63
C GLU A 149 5.13 -11.83 -9.43
N LYS A 150 5.10 -10.50 -9.28
CA LYS A 150 6.07 -9.59 -9.91
C LYS A 150 7.49 -9.79 -9.38
N LEU A 151 7.62 -10.12 -8.09
CA LEU A 151 8.89 -10.48 -7.47
C LEU A 151 9.43 -11.82 -7.99
N GLY A 152 8.58 -12.69 -8.51
CA GLY A 152 8.91 -14.03 -8.98
C GLY A 152 8.73 -15.12 -7.92
N ALA A 153 8.20 -14.81 -6.72
CA ALA A 153 7.95 -15.78 -5.67
C ALA A 153 6.80 -16.74 -6.05
N LEU A 154 6.90 -18.00 -5.63
CA LEU A 154 5.78 -18.94 -5.77
C LEU A 154 4.62 -18.46 -4.89
N THR A 155 3.53 -18.03 -5.51
CA THR A 155 2.42 -17.43 -4.79
C THR A 155 1.28 -18.39 -4.56
N VAL A 156 0.87 -18.56 -3.28
CA VAL A 156 -0.25 -19.39 -2.83
C VAL A 156 -1.46 -18.47 -2.55
N PRO A 157 -2.46 -18.40 -3.45
CA PRO A 157 -3.64 -17.55 -3.29
C PRO A 157 -4.67 -18.19 -2.37
N ALA A 158 -4.32 -18.36 -1.09
CA ALA A 158 -5.11 -19.12 -0.13
C ALA A 158 -6.44 -18.43 0.24
N ALA A 159 -6.52 -17.11 0.08
CA ALA A 159 -7.63 -16.25 0.48
C ALA A 159 -7.91 -16.28 2.00
N ALA A 160 -8.93 -15.57 2.46
CA ALA A 160 -9.30 -15.54 3.87
C ALA A 160 -10.08 -16.78 4.31
N GLY A 161 -10.05 -17.05 5.61
CA GLY A 161 -10.85 -18.08 6.28
C GLY A 161 -10.24 -19.48 6.27
N ASN A 162 -10.90 -20.40 6.97
CA ASN A 162 -10.51 -21.80 7.15
C ASN A 162 -9.07 -21.99 7.66
N THR A 163 -8.83 -21.69 8.93
CA THR A 163 -7.50 -21.72 9.55
C THR A 163 -6.77 -23.04 9.38
N LYS A 164 -7.46 -24.19 9.50
CA LYS A 164 -6.84 -25.51 9.28
C LYS A 164 -6.34 -25.68 7.84
N ARG A 165 -7.08 -25.15 6.86
CA ARG A 165 -6.62 -25.15 5.46
C ARG A 165 -5.40 -24.26 5.26
N GLN A 166 -5.36 -23.10 5.92
CA GLN A 166 -4.18 -22.20 5.88
C GLN A 166 -2.95 -22.93 6.42
N ILE A 167 -3.08 -23.61 7.57
CA ILE A 167 -2.00 -24.39 8.19
C ILE A 167 -1.54 -25.52 7.25
N LYS A 168 -2.50 -26.26 6.67
CA LYS A 168 -2.19 -27.31 5.71
C LYS A 168 -1.38 -26.77 4.52
N PHE A 169 -1.73 -25.62 3.96
CA PHE A 169 -0.98 -25.02 2.86
C PHE A 169 0.42 -24.58 3.29
N ILE A 170 0.55 -24.01 4.50
CA ILE A 170 1.86 -23.63 5.05
C ILE A 170 2.80 -24.85 5.11
N THR A 171 2.31 -25.98 5.58
CA THR A 171 3.11 -27.22 5.71
C THR A 171 3.35 -27.91 4.38
N ASP A 172 2.29 -28.10 3.57
CA ASP A 172 2.37 -28.87 2.33
C ASP A 172 3.19 -28.17 1.25
N PHE A 173 3.05 -26.85 1.11
CA PHE A 173 3.74 -26.06 0.09
C PHE A 173 5.05 -25.45 0.58
N GLY A 174 5.35 -25.61 1.87
CA GLY A 174 6.57 -25.06 2.48
C GLY A 174 6.60 -23.53 2.43
N THR A 175 5.49 -22.90 2.77
CA THR A 175 5.36 -21.44 2.81
C THR A 175 6.47 -20.82 3.67
N THR A 176 7.14 -19.81 3.12
CA THR A 176 8.23 -19.08 3.77
C THR A 176 7.81 -17.71 4.25
N CYS A 177 6.82 -17.10 3.59
CA CYS A 177 6.30 -15.79 3.93
C CYS A 177 4.76 -15.74 3.88
N LEU A 178 4.16 -15.01 4.84
CA LEU A 178 2.73 -14.74 4.87
C LEU A 178 2.43 -13.25 4.73
N HIS A 179 1.36 -12.92 4.03
CA HIS A 179 0.61 -11.68 4.29
C HIS A 179 -0.60 -12.02 5.16
N ILE A 180 -0.71 -11.37 6.33
CA ILE A 180 -1.68 -11.71 7.36
C ILE A 180 -2.01 -10.49 8.21
N ILE A 181 -3.26 -10.37 8.69
CA ILE A 181 -3.60 -9.32 9.67
C ILE A 181 -3.11 -9.71 11.07
N PRO A 182 -2.69 -8.75 11.92
CA PRO A 182 -2.09 -9.02 13.23
C PRO A 182 -2.92 -9.91 14.15
N SER A 183 -4.22 -9.64 14.25
CA SER A 183 -5.13 -10.45 15.07
C SER A 183 -5.20 -11.90 14.61
N TYR A 184 -5.24 -12.12 13.29
CA TYR A 184 -5.29 -13.46 12.72
C TYR A 184 -3.94 -14.19 12.80
N ALA A 185 -2.81 -13.49 12.74
CA ALA A 185 -1.49 -14.09 12.92
C ALA A 185 -1.36 -14.77 14.30
N THR A 186 -1.84 -14.11 15.34
CA THR A 186 -1.89 -14.70 16.70
C THR A 186 -2.79 -15.93 16.73
N ARG A 187 -4.01 -15.84 16.17
CA ARG A 187 -4.95 -16.98 16.14
C ARG A 187 -4.41 -18.15 15.31
N LEU A 188 -3.76 -17.88 14.20
CA LEU A 188 -3.13 -18.91 13.36
C LEU A 188 -2.08 -19.69 14.16
N ALA A 189 -1.20 -19.01 14.88
CA ALA A 189 -0.20 -19.63 15.73
C ALA A 189 -0.83 -20.49 16.83
N GLU A 190 -1.85 -19.98 17.53
CA GLU A 190 -2.58 -20.73 18.57
C GLU A 190 -3.14 -22.06 18.01
N VAL A 191 -3.82 -21.99 16.85
CA VAL A 191 -4.38 -23.20 16.21
C VAL A 191 -3.29 -24.17 15.77
N MET A 192 -2.13 -23.68 15.31
CA MET A 192 -1.00 -24.57 14.98
C MET A 192 -0.55 -25.35 16.22
N TYR A 193 -0.39 -24.70 17.38
CA TYR A 193 -0.04 -25.38 18.62
C TYR A 193 -1.15 -26.34 19.11
N GLU A 194 -2.43 -25.96 18.97
CA GLU A 194 -3.58 -26.84 19.27
C GLU A 194 -3.55 -28.14 18.42
N GLU A 195 -3.11 -28.05 17.15
CA GLU A 195 -2.96 -29.18 16.23
C GLU A 195 -1.62 -29.93 16.39
N GLY A 196 -0.80 -29.56 17.40
CA GLY A 196 0.50 -30.18 17.67
C GLY A 196 1.64 -29.75 16.75
N ILE A 197 1.48 -28.65 16.01
CA ILE A 197 2.48 -28.09 15.11
C ILE A 197 3.19 -26.93 15.81
N ASP A 198 4.51 -27.02 16.02
CA ASP A 198 5.33 -25.88 16.44
C ASP A 198 5.81 -25.11 15.20
N PRO A 199 5.24 -23.93 14.86
CA PRO A 199 5.60 -23.22 13.63
C PRO A 199 7.08 -22.91 13.53
N ARG A 200 7.80 -22.80 14.66
CA ARG A 200 9.24 -22.49 14.70
C ARG A 200 10.12 -23.68 14.27
N LYS A 201 9.57 -24.89 14.25
CA LYS A 201 10.31 -26.14 13.95
C LYS A 201 9.73 -26.89 12.77
N ASP A 202 8.39 -26.87 12.64
CA ASP A 202 7.65 -27.73 11.74
C ASP A 202 7.28 -27.01 10.43
N THR A 203 7.65 -25.71 10.31
CA THR A 203 7.42 -24.93 9.09
C THR A 203 8.71 -24.28 8.56
N LYS A 204 8.61 -23.71 7.36
CA LYS A 204 9.68 -22.92 6.74
C LYS A 204 9.43 -21.42 6.87
N LEU A 205 8.45 -21.01 7.66
CA LEU A 205 8.12 -19.60 7.85
C LEU A 205 9.32 -18.83 8.43
N HIS A 206 9.64 -17.70 7.84
CA HIS A 206 10.66 -16.78 8.36
C HIS A 206 10.23 -15.32 8.33
N THR A 207 9.21 -14.98 7.53
CA THR A 207 8.73 -13.59 7.38
C THR A 207 7.21 -13.52 7.36
N VAL A 208 6.66 -12.50 8.01
CA VAL A 208 5.26 -12.13 7.87
C VAL A 208 5.13 -10.62 7.59
N CYS A 209 4.31 -10.27 6.62
CA CYS A 209 3.89 -8.90 6.37
C CYS A 209 2.56 -8.69 7.08
N ILE A 210 2.53 -7.80 8.08
CA ILE A 210 1.35 -7.51 8.90
C ILE A 210 0.84 -6.09 8.63
N GLY A 211 -0.46 -5.91 8.61
CA GLY A 211 -1.07 -4.61 8.37
C GLY A 211 -2.59 -4.66 8.34
N ALA A 212 -3.21 -3.61 7.84
CA ALA A 212 -4.65 -3.42 7.77
C ALA A 212 -5.38 -3.30 9.13
N GLU A 213 -4.68 -3.53 10.23
CA GLU A 213 -5.15 -3.32 11.61
C GLU A 213 -4.08 -2.55 12.40
N PRO A 214 -4.47 -1.61 13.28
CA PRO A 214 -3.55 -1.05 14.26
C PRO A 214 -3.00 -2.17 15.16
N HIS A 215 -1.72 -2.13 15.45
CA HIS A 215 -1.08 -3.07 16.37
C HIS A 215 0.04 -2.39 17.16
N SER A 216 0.28 -2.89 18.36
CA SER A 216 1.38 -2.41 19.18
C SER A 216 2.67 -3.19 18.90
N GLU A 217 3.78 -2.63 19.36
CA GLU A 217 5.09 -3.28 19.27
C GLU A 217 5.11 -4.60 20.08
N GLU A 218 4.40 -4.67 21.21
CA GLU A 218 4.25 -5.88 22.00
C GLU A 218 3.51 -6.96 21.22
N GLN A 219 2.45 -6.59 20.50
CA GLN A 219 1.72 -7.54 19.66
C GLN A 219 2.59 -8.05 18.52
N ARG A 220 3.37 -7.19 17.86
CA ARG A 220 4.33 -7.58 16.82
C ARG A 220 5.36 -8.58 17.36
N LYS A 221 5.98 -8.28 18.51
CA LYS A 221 6.93 -9.19 19.18
C LYS A 221 6.31 -10.52 19.57
N ARG A 222 5.05 -10.51 20.02
CA ARG A 222 4.31 -11.74 20.32
C ARG A 222 4.11 -12.59 19.08
N ILE A 223 3.75 -12.01 17.94
CA ILE A 223 3.62 -12.71 16.66
C ILE A 223 4.98 -13.35 16.27
N GLU A 224 6.06 -12.58 16.35
CA GLU A 224 7.41 -13.06 16.06
C GLU A 224 7.81 -14.26 16.93
N GLN A 225 7.53 -14.19 18.22
CA GLN A 225 7.82 -15.29 19.16
C GLN A 225 7.00 -16.53 18.90
N LEU A 226 5.69 -16.37 18.63
CA LEU A 226 4.79 -17.49 18.41
C LEU A 226 5.08 -18.24 17.10
N LEU A 227 5.35 -17.50 16.03
CA LEU A 227 5.56 -18.07 14.70
C LEU A 227 7.05 -18.35 14.39
N GLY A 228 7.99 -17.79 15.15
CA GLY A 228 9.43 -17.90 14.87
C GLY A 228 9.87 -17.11 13.63
N VAL A 229 9.26 -15.97 13.38
CA VAL A 229 9.43 -15.15 12.16
C VAL A 229 9.88 -13.74 12.48
N LYS A 230 10.21 -12.96 11.45
CA LYS A 230 10.21 -11.50 11.49
C LYS A 230 8.89 -10.95 10.95
N ALA A 231 8.29 -10.02 11.69
CA ALA A 231 7.02 -9.40 11.33
C ALA A 231 7.23 -7.94 10.91
N TYR A 232 6.93 -7.61 9.67
CA TYR A 232 7.10 -6.27 9.12
C TYR A 232 5.77 -5.58 8.92
N ASN A 233 5.66 -4.36 9.43
CA ASN A 233 4.47 -3.54 9.29
C ASN A 233 4.33 -3.03 7.85
N CYS A 234 3.13 -3.10 7.31
CA CYS A 234 2.78 -2.56 6.01
C CYS A 234 1.56 -1.66 6.10
N PHE A 235 1.70 -0.46 5.57
CA PHE A 235 0.63 0.51 5.48
C PHE A 235 0.15 0.65 4.04
N GLY A 236 -1.15 0.77 3.88
CA GLY A 236 -1.81 1.05 2.62
C GLY A 236 -3.21 1.56 2.83
N MET A 237 -3.74 2.19 1.80
CA MET A 237 -5.12 2.64 1.76
C MET A 237 -5.64 2.54 0.33
N SER A 238 -6.93 2.20 0.19
CA SER A 238 -7.55 1.98 -1.13
C SER A 238 -7.42 3.19 -2.04
N GLU A 239 -7.53 4.38 -1.47
CA GLU A 239 -7.41 5.67 -2.16
C GLU A 239 -6.03 5.87 -2.81
N MET A 240 -5.00 5.19 -2.30
CA MET A 240 -3.61 5.23 -2.78
C MET A 240 -3.19 3.92 -3.44
N ASN A 241 -4.08 3.22 -4.12
CA ASN A 241 -3.96 1.92 -4.78
C ASN A 241 -4.03 0.70 -3.85
N GLY A 242 -3.93 0.84 -2.53
CA GLY A 242 -3.95 -0.26 -1.58
C GLY A 242 -2.62 -0.44 -0.83
N PRO A 243 -2.15 -1.68 -0.58
CA PRO A 243 -0.89 -1.92 0.10
C PRO A 243 0.32 -1.40 -0.69
N GLY A 244 1.38 -1.08 0.03
CA GLY A 244 2.64 -0.61 -0.55
C GLY A 244 2.85 0.90 -0.49
N VAL A 245 1.95 1.67 0.15
CA VAL A 245 2.15 3.11 0.37
C VAL A 245 3.34 3.36 1.27
N ALA A 246 3.41 2.64 2.39
CA ALA A 246 4.55 2.66 3.30
C ALA A 246 4.84 1.27 3.87
N PHE A 247 6.09 0.96 4.11
CA PHE A 247 6.52 -0.37 4.54
C PHE A 247 7.77 -0.30 5.43
N GLU A 248 7.85 -1.14 6.45
CA GLU A 248 9.08 -1.31 7.23
C GLU A 248 10.20 -1.93 6.40
N CYS A 249 11.42 -1.61 6.75
CA CYS A 249 12.61 -2.36 6.33
C CYS A 249 13.06 -3.33 7.43
N THR A 250 14.20 -3.98 7.22
CA THR A 250 14.78 -4.95 8.18
C THR A 250 15.15 -4.35 9.53
N GLU A 251 15.25 -3.04 9.65
CA GLU A 251 15.52 -2.33 10.92
C GLU A 251 14.30 -2.23 11.83
N GLN A 252 13.07 -2.42 11.29
CA GLN A 252 11.80 -2.37 12.03
C GLN A 252 11.65 -1.06 12.85
N ASN A 253 12.10 0.05 12.29
CA ASN A 253 12.08 1.37 12.93
C ASN A 253 11.48 2.42 12.00
N GLY A 254 10.15 2.46 11.95
CA GLY A 254 9.39 3.35 11.08
C GLY A 254 9.14 2.77 9.68
N LEU A 255 8.35 3.48 8.90
CA LEU A 255 7.92 3.07 7.58
C LEU A 255 8.59 3.93 6.51
N HIS A 256 9.15 3.28 5.48
CA HIS A 256 9.61 3.95 4.28
C HIS A 256 8.44 4.24 3.35
N ILE A 257 8.37 5.44 2.81
CA ILE A 257 7.42 5.85 1.77
C ILE A 257 8.18 6.01 0.45
N TRP A 258 7.56 5.57 -0.63
CA TRP A 258 8.15 5.63 -1.96
C TRP A 258 7.91 7.00 -2.60
N GLU A 259 8.83 7.92 -2.42
CA GLU A 259 8.70 9.32 -2.86
C GLU A 259 8.72 9.50 -4.38
N ASP A 260 9.08 8.47 -5.14
CA ASP A 260 8.91 8.42 -6.59
C ASP A 260 7.46 8.11 -7.03
N ASN A 261 6.61 7.70 -6.09
CA ASN A 261 5.19 7.40 -6.32
C ASN A 261 4.26 8.38 -5.62
N VAL A 262 4.70 8.96 -4.51
CA VAL A 262 3.86 9.77 -3.61
C VAL A 262 4.66 10.97 -3.10
N ILE A 263 4.08 12.16 -3.15
CA ILE A 263 4.57 13.31 -2.39
C ILE A 263 3.88 13.30 -1.03
N VAL A 264 4.66 13.51 0.03
CA VAL A 264 4.21 13.47 1.43
C VAL A 264 4.24 14.86 2.01
N GLU A 265 3.15 15.26 2.65
CA GLU A 265 3.07 16.45 3.46
C GLU A 265 2.59 16.06 4.86
N ILE A 266 3.17 16.68 5.89
CA ILE A 266 2.66 16.60 7.26
C ILE A 266 2.16 17.98 7.62
N VAL A 267 0.86 18.09 7.90
CA VAL A 267 0.22 19.38 8.10
C VAL A 267 -0.43 19.48 9.49
N ASP A 268 -0.47 20.67 10.04
CA ASP A 268 -1.26 20.96 11.21
C ASP A 268 -2.77 20.84 10.86
N PRO A 269 -3.55 20.02 11.58
CA PRO A 269 -4.94 19.73 11.22
C PRO A 269 -5.90 20.92 11.36
N VAL A 270 -5.47 22.02 12.01
CA VAL A 270 -6.28 23.23 12.21
C VAL A 270 -5.92 24.30 11.19
N THR A 271 -4.63 24.58 11.05
CA THR A 271 -4.15 25.64 10.14
C THR A 271 -3.97 25.13 8.69
N LEU A 272 -3.89 23.82 8.51
CA LEU A 272 -3.63 23.15 7.22
C LEU A 272 -2.28 23.55 6.60
N GLN A 273 -1.36 24.04 7.42
CA GLN A 273 -0.01 24.41 7.00
C GLN A 273 0.98 23.31 7.32
N PRO A 274 2.02 23.12 6.51
CA PRO A 274 3.08 22.16 6.82
C PRO A 274 3.68 22.42 8.19
N VAL A 275 3.90 21.34 8.97
CA VAL A 275 4.61 21.42 10.25
C VAL A 275 6.11 21.23 10.04
N PRO A 276 6.96 21.72 10.95
CA PRO A 276 8.40 21.48 10.94
C PRO A 276 8.73 19.97 10.98
N GLU A 277 9.88 19.62 10.41
CA GLU A 277 10.37 18.22 10.45
C GLU A 277 10.52 17.74 11.89
N GLY A 278 10.00 16.54 12.16
CA GLY A 278 9.99 15.90 13.49
C GLY A 278 8.77 16.24 14.33
N GLU A 279 7.91 17.14 13.91
CA GLU A 279 6.63 17.42 14.58
C GLU A 279 5.52 16.49 14.09
N VAL A 280 4.51 16.29 14.95
CA VAL A 280 3.34 15.46 14.67
C VAL A 280 2.28 16.29 13.95
N GLY A 281 1.71 15.74 12.87
CA GLY A 281 0.63 16.36 12.11
C GLY A 281 -0.21 15.33 11.36
N GLU A 282 -1.14 15.81 10.55
CA GLU A 282 -1.95 14.98 9.67
C GLU A 282 -1.15 14.64 8.40
N LEU A 283 -1.14 13.35 8.06
CA LEU A 283 -0.46 12.84 6.86
C LEU A 283 -1.31 13.11 5.62
N VAL A 284 -0.78 13.90 4.71
CA VAL A 284 -1.38 14.15 3.38
C VAL A 284 -0.51 13.50 2.31
N LEU A 285 -1.16 12.76 1.42
CA LEU A 285 -0.51 12.00 0.37
C LEU A 285 -1.01 12.45 -1.01
N THR A 286 -0.09 12.88 -1.86
CA THR A 286 -0.39 13.20 -3.25
C THR A 286 0.26 12.19 -4.17
N THR A 287 -0.56 11.35 -4.85
CA THR A 287 -0.03 10.39 -5.83
C THR A 287 0.48 11.09 -7.08
N ILE A 288 1.62 10.66 -7.59
CA ILE A 288 2.26 11.23 -8.79
C ILE A 288 2.59 10.17 -9.85
N ASN A 289 2.18 8.95 -9.64
CA ASN A 289 2.51 7.84 -10.53
C ASN A 289 1.25 7.05 -10.98
N ARG A 290 0.12 7.73 -10.99
CA ARG A 290 -1.16 7.13 -11.32
C ARG A 290 -1.87 7.88 -12.43
#